data_361b59fd324f18d42ba03b4975a60691
#
_entry.id   361b59fd324f18d42ba03b4975a60691
#
_cell.length_a   1.000
_cell.length_b   1.000
_cell.length_c   1.000
_cell.angle_alpha   90.00
_cell.angle_beta   90.00
_cell.angle_gamma   90.00
#
_symmetry.space_group_name_H-M   'P 1'
#
loop_
_entity.id
_entity.type
_entity.pdbx_description
1 polymer ?
#
loop_
_entity_poly.entity_id
_entity_poly.type
_entity_poly.pdbx_seq_one_letter_code
_entity_poly.pdbx_strand_id
1 'polypeptide(L)'
;KVKQNEHEVDRFIDFWRDKVDLISIQQFMPPTINKEKYKKYYASDQYNEKPIEKFHCPQPYQRLTFRNEYMYPCCVSFNKDLNLGSFKKKTIYEAWNSEKMNVLRGISKSGEFYKNKTCRDCVNLVFPPMDQPSN
;
A
#
# COMPACT_ATOMS: atom_id res chain seq x y z
N LYS A 1 -3.91 10.21 -7.95
CA LYS A 1 -5.21 10.89 -8.03
C LYS A 1 -5.62 11.40 -6.66
N VAL A 2 -6.08 12.64 -6.60
CA VAL A 2 -6.70 13.30 -5.44
C VAL A 2 -8.05 13.87 -5.86
N LYS A 3 -8.87 14.25 -4.88
CA LYS A 3 -10.19 14.83 -5.14
C LYS A 3 -10.14 16.06 -6.07
N GLN A 4 -9.09 16.88 -5.94
CA GLN A 4 -8.95 18.10 -6.72
C GLN A 4 -8.69 17.86 -8.22
N ASN A 5 -8.11 16.70 -8.58
CA ASN A 5 -7.77 16.36 -9.98
C ASN A 5 -8.44 15.08 -10.49
N GLU A 6 -9.40 14.51 -9.76
CA GLU A 6 -10.09 13.28 -10.20
C GLU A 6 -10.84 13.47 -11.52
N HIS A 7 -11.33 14.68 -11.80
CA HIS A 7 -12.01 15.02 -13.04
C HIS A 7 -11.09 15.09 -14.27
N GLU A 8 -9.76 15.10 -14.06
CA GLU A 8 -8.77 15.15 -15.15
C GLU A 8 -8.32 13.76 -15.60
N VAL A 9 -8.70 12.70 -14.88
CA VAL A 9 -8.17 11.34 -15.08
C VAL A 9 -8.48 10.82 -16.49
N ASP A 10 -9.70 10.96 -16.96
CA ASP A 10 -10.10 10.46 -18.28
C ASP A 10 -9.33 11.19 -19.39
N ARG A 11 -9.21 12.51 -19.28
CA ARG A 11 -8.43 13.32 -20.23
C ARG A 11 -6.94 12.96 -20.20
N PHE A 12 -6.39 12.65 -19.01
CA PHE A 12 -5.01 12.20 -18.87
C PHE A 12 -4.82 10.84 -19.56
N ILE A 13 -5.73 9.89 -19.34
CA ILE A 13 -5.69 8.56 -19.96
C ILE A 13 -5.79 8.69 -21.47
N ASP A 14 -6.74 9.46 -21.99
CA ASP A 14 -6.94 9.68 -23.44
C ASP A 14 -5.72 10.32 -24.10
N PHE A 15 -5.10 11.29 -23.43
CA PHE A 15 -3.90 11.92 -23.94
C PHE A 15 -2.69 10.97 -24.06
N TRP A 16 -2.55 10.03 -23.10
CA TRP A 16 -1.38 9.15 -23.04
C TRP A 16 -1.59 7.77 -23.67
N ARG A 17 -2.82 7.35 -23.93
CA ARG A 17 -3.19 5.99 -24.39
C ARG A 17 -2.32 5.45 -25.52
N ASP A 18 -2.06 6.26 -26.54
CA ASP A 18 -1.31 5.85 -27.72
C ASP A 18 0.17 6.26 -27.69
N LYS A 19 0.65 6.75 -26.55
CA LYS A 19 2.01 7.30 -26.41
C LYS A 19 2.88 6.51 -25.43
N VAL A 20 2.27 5.63 -24.62
CA VAL A 20 2.97 4.85 -23.59
C VAL A 20 2.43 3.43 -23.52
N ASP A 21 3.27 2.49 -23.08
CA ASP A 21 2.89 1.08 -22.95
C ASP A 21 1.98 0.81 -21.75
N LEU A 22 2.06 1.64 -20.71
CA LEU A 22 1.30 1.46 -19.47
C LEU A 22 0.94 2.80 -18.84
N ILE A 23 -0.33 2.94 -18.47
CA ILE A 23 -0.83 4.04 -17.64
C ILE A 23 -1.23 3.50 -16.27
N SER A 24 -0.70 4.07 -15.21
CA SER A 24 -1.06 3.71 -13.84
C SER A 24 -1.56 4.93 -13.07
N ILE A 25 -2.80 4.87 -12.62
CA ILE A 25 -3.40 5.92 -11.80
C ILE A 25 -3.34 5.51 -10.33
N GLN A 26 -2.43 6.12 -9.60
CA GLN A 26 -2.30 5.85 -8.17
C GLN A 26 -3.28 6.70 -7.35
N GLN A 27 -3.92 6.07 -6.38
CA GLN A 27 -4.73 6.78 -5.38
C GLN A 27 -3.83 7.54 -4.39
N PHE A 28 -4.34 8.62 -3.84
CA PHE A 28 -3.63 9.38 -2.82
C PHE A 28 -3.36 8.51 -1.58
N MET A 29 -2.09 8.43 -1.19
CA MET A 29 -1.67 7.76 0.02
C MET A 29 -1.23 8.82 1.04
N PRO A 30 -1.95 8.98 2.15
CA PRO A 30 -1.58 9.97 3.16
C PRO A 30 -0.26 9.58 3.85
N PRO A 31 0.56 10.55 4.26
CA PRO A 31 1.82 10.28 4.95
C PRO A 31 1.64 9.69 6.35
N THR A 32 0.45 9.77 6.92
CA THR A 32 0.08 9.12 8.18
C THR A 32 -1.35 8.59 8.11
N ILE A 33 -1.66 7.56 8.89
CA ILE A 33 -2.98 6.91 8.90
C ILE A 33 -4.00 7.74 9.73
N ASN A 34 -4.00 9.03 9.56
CA ASN A 34 -5.05 9.89 10.11
C ASN A 34 -6.07 10.19 9.00
N LYS A 35 -7.08 9.32 8.87
CA LYS A 35 -8.11 9.40 7.84
C LYS A 35 -8.82 10.76 7.85
N GLU A 36 -9.17 11.28 9.00
CA GLU A 36 -9.92 12.52 9.12
C GLU A 36 -9.14 13.73 8.62
N LYS A 37 -7.85 13.81 8.97
CA LYS A 37 -6.97 14.91 8.52
C LYS A 37 -6.86 15.01 7.01
N TYR A 38 -6.88 13.87 6.32
CA TYR A 38 -6.64 13.79 4.87
C TYR A 38 -7.89 13.54 4.03
N LYS A 39 -9.07 13.40 4.66
CA LYS A 39 -10.34 13.11 3.99
C LYS A 39 -10.64 14.05 2.80
N LYS A 40 -10.28 15.31 2.91
CA LYS A 40 -10.48 16.31 1.84
C LYS A 40 -9.67 16.05 0.56
N TYR A 41 -8.65 15.18 0.61
CA TYR A 41 -7.80 14.83 -0.54
C TYR A 41 -8.20 13.52 -1.19
N TYR A 42 -9.03 12.70 -0.55
CA TYR A 42 -9.44 11.43 -1.13
C TYR A 42 -10.37 11.64 -2.32
N ALA A 43 -10.04 10.99 -3.43
CA ALA A 43 -10.91 10.93 -4.58
C ALA A 43 -12.23 10.21 -4.24
N SER A 44 -13.28 10.49 -5.00
CA SER A 44 -14.64 10.00 -4.72
C SER A 44 -14.73 8.48 -4.72
N ASP A 45 -13.91 7.81 -5.53
CA ASP A 45 -13.83 6.35 -5.66
C ASP A 45 -12.79 5.69 -4.74
N GLN A 46 -12.05 6.47 -3.95
CA GLN A 46 -11.02 5.94 -3.05
C GLN A 46 -11.60 5.31 -1.79
N TYR A 47 -12.84 5.63 -1.45
CA TYR A 47 -13.50 5.15 -0.26
C TYR A 47 -14.63 4.20 -0.63
N ASN A 48 -14.39 2.91 -0.50
CA ASN A 48 -15.45 1.94 -0.55
C ASN A 48 -15.72 1.40 0.86
N GLU A 49 -16.95 1.47 1.32
CA GLU A 49 -17.35 1.06 2.67
C GLU A 49 -17.38 -0.47 2.84
N LYS A 50 -17.30 -1.22 1.73
CA LYS A 50 -17.26 -2.69 1.79
C LYS A 50 -15.89 -3.15 2.31
N PRO A 51 -15.83 -3.89 3.42
CA PRO A 51 -14.58 -4.41 3.93
C PRO A 51 -13.98 -5.44 2.96
N ILE A 52 -12.68 -5.34 2.71
CA ILE A 52 -11.94 -6.38 2.02
C ILE A 52 -11.75 -7.53 3.01
N GLU A 53 -12.21 -8.73 2.68
CA GLU A 53 -12.11 -9.89 3.55
C GLU A 53 -10.71 -10.52 3.54
N LYS A 54 -10.11 -10.62 2.35
CA LYS A 54 -8.77 -11.19 2.15
C LYS A 54 -7.95 -10.35 1.18
N PHE A 55 -6.68 -10.17 1.49
CA PHE A 55 -5.75 -9.50 0.60
C PHE A 55 -4.35 -10.08 0.70
N HIS A 56 -3.83 -10.59 -0.41
CA HIS A 56 -2.49 -11.20 -0.53
C HIS A 56 -1.48 -10.15 -1.00
N CYS A 57 -0.85 -9.45 -0.07
CA CYS A 57 0.09 -8.38 -0.38
C CYS A 57 1.43 -8.96 -0.89
N PRO A 58 1.89 -8.64 -2.11
CA PRO A 58 3.16 -9.16 -2.62
C PRO A 58 4.40 -8.47 -2.03
N GLN A 59 4.25 -7.32 -1.39
CA GLN A 59 5.36 -6.48 -0.97
C GLN A 59 6.41 -7.19 -0.10
N PRO A 60 6.06 -8.01 0.93
CA PRO A 60 7.04 -8.70 1.77
C PRO A 60 7.90 -9.75 1.05
N TYR A 61 7.52 -10.11 -0.19
CA TYR A 61 8.28 -11.05 -1.03
C TYR A 61 9.11 -10.37 -2.12
N GLN A 62 8.86 -9.09 -2.38
CA GLN A 62 9.41 -8.40 -3.56
C GLN A 62 10.44 -7.34 -3.22
N ARG A 63 10.38 -6.74 -2.01
CA ARG A 63 11.22 -5.57 -1.73
C ARG A 63 11.53 -5.32 -0.26
N LEU A 64 12.63 -4.60 -0.06
CA LEU A 64 12.91 -3.82 1.12
C LEU A 64 12.94 -2.33 0.75
N THR A 65 12.37 -1.50 1.60
CA THR A 65 12.39 -0.06 1.47
C THR A 65 13.30 0.52 2.56
N PHE A 66 14.16 1.44 2.17
CA PHE A 66 15.06 2.13 3.08
C PHE A 66 14.53 3.55 3.33
N ARG A 67 14.44 3.91 4.59
CA ARG A 67 14.05 5.26 4.99
C ARG A 67 14.93 5.71 6.15
N ASN A 68 15.66 6.81 5.94
CA ASN A 68 16.74 7.21 6.83
C ASN A 68 17.71 6.05 7.04
N GLU A 69 17.91 5.59 8.26
CA GLU A 69 18.79 4.44 8.57
C GLU A 69 18.03 3.11 8.77
N TYR A 70 16.73 3.06 8.53
CA TYR A 70 15.90 1.89 8.82
C TYR A 70 15.40 1.18 7.57
N MET A 71 15.21 -0.14 7.72
CA MET A 71 14.67 -1.04 6.70
C MET A 71 13.20 -1.38 6.99
N TYR A 72 12.41 -1.49 5.92
CA TYR A 72 10.97 -1.76 5.99
C TYR A 72 10.54 -2.75 4.90
N PRO A 73 9.48 -3.56 5.11
CA PRO A 73 9.03 -4.57 4.17
C PRO A 73 8.24 -4.00 2.96
N CYS A 74 7.90 -2.72 2.99
CA CYS A 74 7.06 -2.10 1.95
C CYS A 74 7.19 -0.57 1.95
N CYS A 75 6.58 0.09 0.96
CA CYS A 75 6.60 1.54 0.82
C CYS A 75 5.67 2.29 1.81
N VAL A 76 4.73 1.61 2.45
CA VAL A 76 3.85 2.18 3.50
C VAL A 76 4.54 2.14 4.88
N SER A 77 5.83 2.39 4.90
CA SER A 77 6.73 2.18 6.03
C SER A 77 6.78 3.36 7.00
N PHE A 78 5.63 3.96 7.31
CA PHE A 78 5.61 5.10 8.23
C PHE A 78 5.49 4.70 9.69
N ASN A 79 5.13 3.46 9.97
CA ASN A 79 4.84 2.98 11.30
C ASN A 79 6.00 2.15 11.86
N LYS A 80 6.29 2.35 13.14
CA LYS A 80 7.34 1.62 13.87
C LYS A 80 7.11 0.10 13.92
N ASP A 81 5.87 -0.34 13.83
CA ASP A 81 5.51 -1.76 13.83
C ASP A 81 6.07 -2.53 12.62
N LEU A 82 6.29 -1.87 11.48
CA LEU A 82 6.92 -2.46 10.30
C LEU A 82 8.44 -2.27 10.22
N ASN A 83 9.07 -1.62 11.19
CA ASN A 83 10.52 -1.43 11.20
C ASN A 83 11.25 -2.76 11.42
N LEU A 84 12.12 -3.14 10.47
CA LEU A 84 12.92 -4.37 10.49
C LEU A 84 14.30 -4.19 11.15
N GLY A 85 14.66 -2.97 11.48
CA GLY A 85 15.94 -2.61 12.08
C GLY A 85 16.75 -1.62 11.25
N SER A 86 17.84 -1.11 11.85
CA SER A 86 18.78 -0.20 11.19
C SER A 86 19.79 -0.98 10.36
N PHE A 87 20.04 -0.56 9.11
CA PHE A 87 21.08 -1.14 8.27
C PHE A 87 22.52 -0.86 8.77
N LYS A 88 22.68 0.03 9.74
CA LYS A 88 23.97 0.21 10.45
C LYS A 88 24.25 -0.91 11.46
N LYS A 89 23.22 -1.65 11.87
CA LYS A 89 23.31 -2.68 12.93
C LYS A 89 22.92 -4.07 12.44
N LYS A 90 22.33 -4.18 11.27
CA LYS A 90 21.76 -5.40 10.72
C LYS A 90 21.94 -5.40 9.20
N THR A 91 22.38 -6.53 8.66
CA THR A 91 22.51 -6.71 7.22
C THR A 91 21.15 -6.78 6.52
N ILE A 92 21.13 -6.55 5.21
CA ILE A 92 19.94 -6.76 4.37
C ILE A 92 19.42 -8.20 4.49
N TYR A 93 20.34 -9.18 4.49
CA TYR A 93 20.00 -10.60 4.63
C TYR A 93 19.29 -10.90 5.96
N GLU A 94 19.81 -10.39 7.08
CA GLU A 94 19.19 -10.55 8.40
C GLU A 94 17.81 -9.87 8.50
N ALA A 95 17.66 -8.67 7.90
CA ALA A 95 16.38 -7.98 7.85
C ALA A 95 15.35 -8.74 7.01
N TRP A 96 15.78 -9.24 5.83
CA TRP A 96 14.94 -10.01 4.90
C TRP A 96 14.46 -11.35 5.48
N ASN A 97 15.31 -12.00 6.27
CA ASN A 97 15.01 -13.29 6.90
C ASN A 97 14.56 -13.16 8.36
N SER A 98 14.28 -11.94 8.84
CA SER A 98 13.87 -11.72 10.22
C SER A 98 12.50 -12.35 10.52
N GLU A 99 12.31 -12.71 11.79
CA GLU A 99 11.01 -13.22 12.28
C GLU A 99 9.85 -12.27 11.90
N LYS A 100 10.05 -10.96 12.08
CA LYS A 100 9.06 -9.95 11.72
C LYS A 100 8.68 -9.99 10.23
N MET A 101 9.66 -10.15 9.34
CA MET A 101 9.40 -10.31 7.90
C MET A 101 8.65 -11.61 7.62
N ASN A 102 9.01 -12.72 8.29
CA ASN A 102 8.33 -14.00 8.12
C ASN A 102 6.88 -13.98 8.63
N VAL A 103 6.62 -13.29 9.74
CA VAL A 103 5.23 -13.05 10.22
C VAL A 103 4.42 -12.28 9.16
N LEU A 104 4.98 -11.23 8.57
CA LEU A 104 4.30 -10.48 7.51
C LEU A 104 4.05 -11.31 6.25
N ARG A 105 4.99 -12.18 5.88
CA ARG A 105 4.79 -13.15 4.79
C ARG A 105 3.68 -14.15 5.11
N GLY A 106 3.60 -14.62 6.35
CA GLY A 106 2.50 -15.48 6.81
C GLY A 106 1.14 -14.79 6.70
N ILE A 107 1.03 -13.55 7.16
CA ILE A 107 -0.15 -12.70 7.02
C ILE A 107 -0.52 -12.52 5.54
N SER A 108 0.46 -12.24 4.67
CA SER A 108 0.23 -12.11 3.23
C SER A 108 -0.25 -13.42 2.61
N LYS A 109 0.37 -14.55 2.98
CA LYS A 109 0.01 -15.89 2.48
C LYS A 109 -1.41 -16.30 2.86
N SER A 110 -1.85 -16.01 4.08
CA SER A 110 -3.21 -16.31 4.55
C SER A 110 -4.26 -15.30 4.06
N GLY A 111 -3.82 -14.12 3.57
CA GLY A 111 -4.71 -13.02 3.22
C GLY A 111 -5.28 -12.26 4.42
N GLU A 112 -4.82 -12.58 5.63
CA GLU A 112 -5.35 -12.04 6.90
C GLU A 112 -4.67 -10.70 7.28
N PHE A 113 -4.64 -9.76 6.34
CA PHE A 113 -3.97 -8.46 6.48
C PHE A 113 -4.41 -7.67 7.71
N TYR A 114 -5.62 -7.90 8.20
CA TYR A 114 -6.19 -7.27 9.39
C TYR A 114 -5.46 -7.63 10.70
N LYS A 115 -4.67 -8.69 10.71
CA LYS A 115 -3.84 -9.10 11.86
C LYS A 115 -2.68 -8.13 12.14
N ASN A 116 -2.29 -7.33 11.16
CA ASN A 116 -1.34 -6.23 11.36
C ASN A 116 -2.03 -4.89 11.15
N LYS A 117 -1.92 -3.98 12.13
CA LYS A 117 -2.61 -2.69 12.10
C LYS A 117 -2.25 -1.86 10.86
N THR A 118 -0.97 -1.75 10.52
CA THR A 118 -0.52 -0.98 9.35
C THR A 118 -0.98 -1.61 8.05
N CYS A 119 -0.95 -2.95 7.93
CA CYS A 119 -1.47 -3.66 6.75
C CYS A 119 -2.96 -3.43 6.59
N ARG A 120 -3.75 -3.56 7.66
CA ARG A 120 -5.19 -3.31 7.66
C ARG A 120 -5.51 -1.89 7.19
N ASP A 121 -4.83 -0.91 7.77
CA ASP A 121 -5.07 0.49 7.45
C ASP A 121 -4.67 0.80 6.01
N CYS A 122 -3.58 0.20 5.50
CA CYS A 122 -3.13 0.33 4.12
C CYS A 122 -4.13 -0.28 3.14
N VAL A 123 -4.54 -1.53 3.36
CA VAL A 123 -5.46 -2.23 2.44
C VAL A 123 -6.78 -1.51 2.35
N ASN A 124 -7.37 -1.14 3.49
CA ASN A 124 -8.65 -0.43 3.52
C ASN A 124 -8.60 0.98 2.93
N LEU A 125 -7.42 1.58 2.81
CA LEU A 125 -7.26 2.93 2.30
C LEU A 125 -6.88 2.96 0.82
N VAL A 126 -6.06 2.01 0.36
CA VAL A 126 -5.39 2.06 -0.94
C VAL A 126 -6.03 1.14 -1.97
N PHE A 127 -6.65 0.07 -1.49
CA PHE A 127 -7.26 -0.95 -2.35
C PHE A 127 -8.77 -0.99 -2.09
N PRO A 128 -9.56 -0.13 -2.75
CA PRO A 128 -11.01 -0.31 -2.73
C PRO A 128 -11.33 -1.71 -3.28
N PRO A 129 -12.38 -2.39 -2.78
CA PRO A 129 -12.79 -3.67 -3.32
C PRO A 129 -13.00 -3.50 -4.83
N MET A 130 -12.25 -4.27 -5.61
CA MET A 130 -12.53 -4.36 -7.05
C MET A 130 -13.86 -5.09 -7.17
N ASP A 131 -14.81 -4.51 -7.89
CA ASP A 131 -16.00 -5.22 -8.30
C ASP A 131 -15.52 -6.47 -9.04
N GLN A 132 -15.76 -7.64 -8.46
CA GLN A 132 -15.51 -8.88 -9.17
C GLN A 132 -16.38 -8.85 -10.41
N PRO A 133 -15.84 -9.15 -11.61
CA PRO A 133 -16.68 -9.28 -12.76
C PRO A 133 -17.73 -10.32 -12.43
N SER A 134 -18.99 -9.93 -12.49
CA SER A 134 -20.13 -10.84 -12.38
C SER A 134 -19.96 -11.90 -13.46
N ASN A 135 -19.75 -13.14 -13.03
CA ASN A 135 -19.78 -14.32 -13.89
C ASN A 135 -21.15 -14.45 -14.58
#